data_13b5a307102b955d6dc58a094f7c193a
#
_entry.id   13b5a307102b955d6dc58a094f7c193a
#
_cell.length_a   1.000
_cell.length_b   1.000
_cell.length_c   1.000
_cell.angle_alpha   90.00
_cell.angle_beta   90.00
_cell.angle_gamma   90.00
#
_symmetry.space_group_name_H-M   'P 1'
#
loop_
_entity.id
_entity.type
_entity.pdbx_description
1 polymer ?
#
loop_
_entity_poly.entity_id
_entity_poly.type
_entity_poly.pdbx_seq_one_letter_code
_entity_poly.pdbx_strand_id
1 'polypeptide(L)' 'MKLYVSNADDSDQMVVILARNGYTVRQGREKDIKSNKTVSFVEVVENGK' A
#
# COMPACT_ATOMS: atom_id res chain seq x y z
N MET A 1 -6.21 -5.21 5.17
CA MET A 1 -4.80 -5.35 5.58
C MET A 1 -4.01 -4.18 5.03
N LYS A 2 -3.25 -3.55 5.87
CA LYS A 2 -2.48 -2.38 5.46
C LYS A 2 -0.98 -2.72 5.55
N LEU A 3 -0.28 -2.49 4.47
CA LEU A 3 1.14 -2.77 4.38
C LEU A 3 1.90 -1.47 4.17
N TYR A 4 2.83 -1.19 5.06
CA TYR A 4 3.63 0.03 4.95
C TYR A 4 4.86 -0.24 4.10
N VAL A 5 5.12 0.68 3.18
CA VAL A 5 6.22 0.53 2.23
C VAL A 5 7.06 1.81 2.28
N SER A 6 8.34 1.64 2.46
CA SER A 6 9.24 2.79 2.57
C SER A 6 9.66 3.35 1.22
N ASN A 7 9.36 2.66 0.15
CA ASN A 7 9.80 3.04 -1.18
C ASN A 7 8.60 3.07 -2.12
N ALA A 8 8.42 4.20 -2.81
CA ALA A 8 7.28 4.36 -3.70
C ALA A 8 7.28 3.36 -4.84
N ASP A 9 8.47 3.02 -5.35
CA ASP A 9 8.56 2.05 -6.45
C ASP A 9 8.07 0.68 -6.00
N ASP A 10 8.42 0.29 -4.78
CA ASP A 10 7.97 -0.98 -4.24
C ASP A 10 6.46 -0.98 -4.06
N SER A 11 5.92 0.15 -3.64
CA SER A 11 4.48 0.29 -3.47
C SER A 11 3.76 0.06 -4.80
N ASP A 12 4.26 0.65 -5.86
CA ASP A 12 3.66 0.48 -7.19
C ASP A 12 3.70 -0.98 -7.62
N GLN A 13 4.82 -1.64 -7.40
CA GLN A 13 4.95 -3.04 -7.76
C GLN A 13 3.99 -3.92 -6.98
N MET A 14 3.83 -3.64 -5.70
CA MET A 14 2.89 -4.39 -4.88
C MET A 14 1.47 -4.24 -5.38
N VAL A 15 1.08 -3.04 -5.78
CA VAL A 15 -0.25 -2.80 -6.32
C VAL A 15 -0.47 -3.63 -7.57
N VAL A 16 0.51 -3.64 -8.47
CA VAL A 16 0.38 -4.40 -9.71
C VAL A 16 0.23 -5.89 -9.43
N ILE A 17 1.08 -6.41 -8.55
CA ILE A 17 1.07 -7.84 -8.25
C ILE A 17 -0.25 -8.24 -7.61
N LEU A 18 -0.72 -7.47 -6.65
CA LEU A 18 -1.95 -7.80 -5.95
C LEU A 18 -3.15 -7.68 -6.87
N ALA A 19 -3.17 -6.65 -7.71
CA ALA A 19 -4.26 -6.47 -8.65
C ALA A 19 -4.34 -7.62 -9.64
N ARG A 20 -3.20 -8.12 -10.05
CA ARG A 20 -3.16 -9.26 -10.97
C ARG A 20 -3.71 -10.53 -10.35
N ASN A 21 -3.65 -10.61 -9.03
CA ASN A 21 -4.17 -11.76 -8.32
C ASN A 21 -5.62 -11.58 -7.87
N GLY A 22 -6.27 -10.52 -8.33
CA GLY A 22 -7.68 -10.33 -8.08
C GLY A 22 -8.02 -9.57 -6.80
N TYR A 23 -7.03 -8.95 -6.19
CA TYR A 23 -7.28 -8.16 -4.99
C TYR A 23 -7.56 -6.72 -5.35
N THR A 24 -8.41 -6.10 -4.56
CA THR A 24 -8.61 -4.66 -4.66
C THR A 24 -7.61 -3.99 -3.74
N VAL A 25 -6.89 -3.01 -4.27
CA VAL A 25 -5.81 -2.38 -3.53
C VAL A 25 -5.98 -0.88 -3.55
N ARG A 26 -5.57 -0.25 -2.48
CA ARG A 26 -5.54 1.20 -2.34
C ARG A 26 -4.17 1.65 -1.96
N GLN A 27 -3.72 2.75 -2.54
CA GLN A 27 -2.48 3.38 -2.13
C GLN A 27 -2.77 4.63 -1.34
N GLY A 28 -1.94 4.91 -0.34
CA GLY A 28 -2.07 6.13 0.42
C GLY A 28 -0.76 6.52 1.03
N ARG A 29 -0.77 7.66 1.70
CA ARG A 29 0.39 8.17 2.40
C ARG A 29 -0.02 8.67 3.76
N GLU A 30 0.85 8.45 4.72
CA GLU A 30 0.64 8.93 6.07
C GLU A 30 1.90 9.59 6.56
N LYS A 31 1.74 10.54 7.45
CA LYS A 31 2.88 11.18 8.07
C LYS A 31 3.18 10.51 9.38
N ASP A 32 4.43 10.08 9.55
CA ASP A 32 4.89 9.50 10.79
C ASP A 32 5.25 10.64 11.73
N ILE A 33 4.50 10.79 12.78
CA ILE A 33 4.69 11.89 13.72
C ILE A 33 6.05 11.79 14.39
N LYS A 34 6.49 10.59 14.67
CA LYS A 34 7.74 10.39 15.40
C LYS A 34 8.96 10.77 14.59
N SER A 35 9.00 10.38 13.33
CA SER A 35 10.15 10.66 12.50
C SER A 35 9.93 11.85 11.58
N ASN A 36 8.73 12.40 11.56
CA ASN A 36 8.37 13.53 10.73
C ASN A 36 8.58 13.22 9.25
N LYS A 37 8.39 11.98 8.88
CA LYS A 37 8.56 11.53 7.49
C LYS A 37 7.23 11.03 6.95
N THR A 38 7.10 11.13 5.63
CA THR A 38 5.92 10.58 4.96
C THR A 38 6.20 9.15 4.57
N VAL A 39 5.29 8.26 4.94
CA VAL A 39 5.40 6.86 4.57
C VAL A 39 4.25 6.49 3.66
N SER A 40 4.54 5.64 2.70
CA SER A 40 3.53 5.12 1.79
C SER A 40 2.96 3.83 2.34
N PHE A 41 1.71 3.56 2.00
CA PHE A 41 1.13 2.27 2.37
C PHE A 41 0.25 1.75 1.24
N VAL A 42 0.08 0.45 1.26
CA VAL A 42 -0.82 -0.23 0.35
C VAL A 42 -1.84 -0.97 1.19
N GLU A 43 -3.10 -0.65 0.98
CA GLU A 43 -4.17 -1.31 1.72
C GLU A 43 -4.83 -2.35 0.82
N VAL A 44 -4.85 -3.59 1.29
CA VAL A 44 -5.47 -4.67 0.55
C VAL A 44 -6.89 -4.83 1.06
N VAL A 45 -7.85 -4.58 0.18
CA VAL A 45 -9.25 -4.76 0.49
C VAL A 45 -9.64 -6.09 -0.10
N GLU A 46 -10.10 -7.00 0.73
CA GLU A 46 -10.52 -8.30 0.25
C GLU A 46 -11.66 -8.15 -0.71
N ASN A 47 -11.55 -8.86 -1.80
CA ASN A 47 -12.53 -8.77 -2.82
C ASN A 47 -13.67 -9.65 -2.45
N GLY A 48 -14.54 -9.23 -1.83
CA GLY A 48 -15.59 -10.00 -1.36
C GLY A 48 -16.13 -11.05 -2.22
N LYS A 49 -16.01 -11.24 -2.43
CA LYS A 49 -16.66 -12.03 -2.86
C LYS A 49 -16.87 -12.41 -2.73
#